data_f882687287b3ccc66c8b86587da55785
#
_entry.id   f882687287b3ccc66c8b86587da55785
#
_cell.length_a   1.000
_cell.length_b   1.000
_cell.length_c   1.000
_cell.angle_alpha   90.00
_cell.angle_beta   90.00
_cell.angle_gamma   90.00
#
_symmetry.space_group_name_H-M   'P 1'
#
loop_
_entity.id
_entity.type
_entity.pdbx_description
1 polymer ?
#
loop_
_entity_poly.entity_id
_entity_poly.type
_entity_poly.pdbx_seq_one_letter_code
_entity_poly.pdbx_strand_id
1 'polypeptide(L)'
;MEQDEKTGFSFMNQPGLINIDVTGLCNKTCNYCPRSQGYPNQKEYMDWKLFRKFIFDLENYTGMIDFTGRGENSLHPDFGLLVKLLHHPARKYKTRIISNGYRLEQRKHYFEEFDVIIMNSYDSEEKMEERRKILPQATHRYWNQNMKPEEWGETPIQVSNRSDIFNRIA
;
A
#
# COMPACT_ATOMS: atom_id res chain seq x y z
N MET A 1 23.18 24.99 -10.33
CA MET A 1 21.81 24.42 -10.21
C MET A 1 21.50 23.79 -11.56
N GLU A 2 21.80 22.52 -11.72
CA GLU A 2 21.41 21.77 -12.90
C GLU A 2 19.95 21.39 -12.75
N GLN A 3 19.10 21.97 -13.56
CA GLN A 3 17.74 21.48 -13.76
C GLN A 3 17.85 20.25 -14.66
N ASP A 4 17.41 19.11 -14.17
CA ASP A 4 17.23 17.94 -15.02
C ASP A 4 16.03 18.21 -15.94
N GLU A 5 16.30 18.65 -17.16
CA GLU A 5 15.28 19.00 -18.16
C GLU A 5 14.35 17.83 -18.54
N LYS A 6 14.67 16.61 -18.08
CA LYS A 6 13.88 15.41 -18.44
C LYS A 6 12.61 15.19 -17.63
N THR A 7 12.53 15.68 -16.38
CA THR A 7 11.38 15.36 -15.53
C THR A 7 10.69 16.58 -14.92
N GLY A 8 11.29 17.77 -14.96
CA GLY A 8 10.74 18.96 -14.31
C GLY A 8 10.71 18.90 -12.77
N PHE A 9 11.25 17.84 -12.16
CA PHE A 9 11.30 17.66 -10.73
C PHE A 9 12.61 18.25 -10.15
N SER A 10 12.46 19.24 -9.29
CA SER A 10 13.58 19.74 -8.48
C SER A 10 13.85 18.80 -7.31
N PHE A 11 15.08 18.26 -7.22
CA PHE A 11 15.50 17.39 -6.11
C PHE A 11 15.40 18.02 -4.73
N MET A 12 15.28 19.33 -4.63
CA MET A 12 15.22 20.05 -3.34
C MET A 12 13.84 19.95 -2.65
N ASN A 13 12.79 19.52 -3.36
CA ASN A 13 11.42 19.44 -2.86
C ASN A 13 10.77 18.07 -3.12
N GLN A 14 11.54 16.99 -3.06
CA GLN A 14 10.96 15.64 -3.23
C GLN A 14 10.01 15.32 -2.05
N PRO A 15 8.83 14.74 -2.31
CA PRO A 15 7.95 14.27 -1.24
C PRO A 15 8.68 13.19 -0.43
N GLY A 16 8.52 13.22 0.90
CA GLY A 16 9.08 12.17 1.77
C GLY A 16 8.41 10.81 1.60
N LEU A 17 7.17 10.81 1.08
CA LEU A 17 6.34 9.61 0.89
C LEU A 17 5.53 9.72 -0.40
N ILE A 18 5.60 8.68 -1.23
CA ILE A 18 4.74 8.49 -2.40
C ILE A 18 3.88 7.25 -2.16
N ASN A 19 2.57 7.42 -2.23
CA ASN A 19 1.62 6.32 -2.07
C ASN A 19 1.16 5.84 -3.46
N ILE A 20 1.24 4.53 -3.73
CA ILE A 20 0.86 3.93 -5.00
C ILE A 20 -0.25 2.91 -4.80
N ASP A 21 -1.40 3.19 -5.42
CA ASP A 21 -2.56 2.32 -5.46
C ASP A 21 -2.67 1.70 -6.86
N VAL A 22 -2.46 0.41 -6.97
CA VAL A 22 -2.44 -0.29 -8.28
C VAL A 22 -3.75 -1.00 -8.60
N THR A 23 -4.69 -1.04 -7.65
CA THR A 23 -6.03 -1.60 -7.87
C THR A 23 -7.07 -1.05 -6.90
N GLY A 24 -8.24 -0.73 -7.41
CA GLY A 24 -9.41 -0.41 -6.59
C GLY A 24 -10.07 -1.63 -5.93
N LEU A 25 -9.63 -2.85 -6.23
CA LEU A 25 -10.23 -4.08 -5.71
C LEU A 25 -9.70 -4.42 -4.31
N CYS A 26 -10.59 -4.85 -3.42
CA CYS A 26 -10.25 -5.45 -2.14
C CYS A 26 -11.16 -6.64 -1.85
N ASN A 27 -10.66 -7.65 -1.19
CA ASN A 27 -11.43 -8.82 -0.74
C ASN A 27 -12.10 -8.62 0.63
N LYS A 28 -12.00 -7.44 1.23
CA LYS A 28 -12.59 -7.07 2.52
C LYS A 28 -13.59 -5.93 2.38
N THR A 29 -14.57 -5.88 3.30
CA THR A 29 -15.59 -4.85 3.41
C THR A 29 -15.64 -4.30 4.84
N CYS A 30 -14.49 -3.82 5.34
CA CYS A 30 -14.37 -3.32 6.71
C CYS A 30 -15.26 -2.08 6.91
N ASN A 31 -16.02 -2.01 8.01
CA ASN A 31 -17.00 -0.95 8.28
C ASN A 31 -16.39 0.47 8.31
N TYR A 32 -15.15 0.59 8.79
CA TYR A 32 -14.42 1.87 8.85
C TYR A 32 -13.71 2.22 7.53
N CYS A 33 -13.76 1.36 6.53
CA CYS A 33 -13.17 1.66 5.23
C CYS A 33 -14.14 2.53 4.41
N PRO A 34 -13.68 3.59 3.73
CA PRO A 34 -14.54 4.40 2.86
C PRO A 34 -15.33 3.58 1.84
N ARG A 35 -14.84 2.39 1.49
CA ARG A 35 -15.52 1.46 0.57
C ARG A 35 -16.83 0.92 1.11
N SER A 36 -16.99 0.80 2.43
CA SER A 36 -18.26 0.42 3.05
C SER A 36 -19.30 1.55 2.98
N GLN A 37 -18.85 2.76 2.66
CA GLN A 37 -19.67 3.97 2.61
C GLN A 37 -19.99 4.42 1.17
N GLY A 38 -19.97 3.51 0.20
CA GLY A 38 -20.40 3.79 -1.16
C GLY A 38 -19.30 3.88 -2.22
N TYR A 39 -18.04 3.81 -1.85
CA TYR A 39 -16.97 3.68 -2.86
C TYR A 39 -17.05 2.28 -3.49
N PRO A 40 -17.21 2.18 -4.80
CA PRO A 40 -17.35 0.89 -5.46
C PRO A 40 -16.09 0.03 -5.34
N ASN A 41 -16.32 -1.28 -5.23
CA ASN A 41 -15.22 -2.26 -5.32
C ASN A 41 -14.85 -2.44 -6.80
N GLN A 42 -14.10 -1.49 -7.34
CA GLN A 42 -13.77 -1.44 -8.76
C GLN A 42 -12.71 -2.48 -9.09
N LYS A 43 -13.03 -3.34 -10.04
CA LYS A 43 -12.09 -4.31 -10.62
C LYS A 43 -11.23 -3.62 -11.68
N GLU A 44 -10.52 -2.59 -11.25
CA GLU A 44 -9.59 -1.82 -12.08
C GLU A 44 -8.17 -2.13 -11.66
N TYR A 45 -7.29 -2.20 -12.63
CA TYR A 45 -5.88 -2.52 -12.44
C TYR A 45 -5.02 -1.53 -13.20
N MET A 46 -3.97 -1.04 -12.55
CA MET A 46 -2.97 -0.22 -13.22
C MET A 46 -2.23 -1.07 -14.26
N ASP A 47 -2.12 -0.58 -15.47
CA ASP A 47 -1.31 -1.24 -16.51
C ASP A 47 0.16 -1.30 -16.07
N TRP A 48 0.79 -2.46 -16.20
CA TRP A 48 2.17 -2.66 -15.76
C TRP A 48 3.18 -1.80 -16.54
N LYS A 49 2.88 -1.40 -17.79
CA LYS A 49 3.76 -0.53 -18.58
C LYS A 49 3.71 0.90 -18.04
N LEU A 50 2.53 1.37 -17.62
CA LEU A 50 2.37 2.64 -16.95
C LEU A 50 3.12 2.62 -15.60
N PHE A 51 2.95 1.56 -14.80
CA PHE A 51 3.67 1.38 -13.55
C PHE A 51 5.19 1.39 -13.76
N ARG A 52 5.67 0.64 -14.76
CA ARG A 52 7.09 0.62 -15.12
C ARG A 52 7.61 2.01 -15.44
N LYS A 53 6.89 2.76 -16.31
CA LYS A 53 7.27 4.14 -16.65
C LYS A 53 7.41 5.00 -15.39
N PHE A 54 6.39 4.97 -14.52
CA PHE A 54 6.38 5.70 -13.27
C PHE A 54 7.58 5.35 -12.38
N ILE A 55 7.91 4.07 -12.22
CA ILE A 55 9.06 3.63 -11.43
C ILE A 55 10.39 4.13 -12.02
N PHE A 56 10.53 4.14 -13.35
CA PHE A 56 11.73 4.69 -13.99
C PHE A 56 11.85 6.20 -13.80
N ASP A 57 10.73 6.94 -13.83
CA ASP A 57 10.73 8.39 -13.55
C ASP A 57 11.17 8.70 -12.09
N LEU A 58 11.14 7.71 -11.20
CA LEU A 58 11.56 7.79 -9.80
C LEU A 58 13.00 7.27 -9.54
N GLU A 59 13.83 7.05 -10.55
CA GLU A 59 15.18 6.47 -10.38
C GLU A 59 16.06 7.24 -9.38
N ASN A 60 15.87 8.56 -9.27
CA ASN A 60 16.63 9.43 -8.36
C ASN A 60 15.87 9.81 -7.07
N TYR A 61 14.67 9.25 -6.88
CA TYR A 61 13.90 9.46 -5.66
C TYR A 61 14.53 8.68 -4.50
N THR A 62 14.68 9.35 -3.33
CA THR A 62 15.33 8.79 -2.14
C THR A 62 14.38 8.61 -0.94
N GLY A 63 13.10 8.99 -1.09
CA GLY A 63 12.10 8.85 -0.04
C GLY A 63 11.53 7.44 0.09
N MET A 64 10.30 7.35 0.57
CA MET A 64 9.56 6.10 0.77
C MET A 64 8.47 5.95 -0.30
N ILE A 65 8.42 4.81 -0.96
CA ILE A 65 7.26 4.39 -1.74
C ILE A 65 6.39 3.48 -0.88
N ASP A 66 5.18 3.91 -0.62
CA ASP A 66 4.17 3.15 0.11
C ASP A 66 3.25 2.43 -0.89
N PHE A 67 3.46 1.14 -1.06
CA PHE A 67 2.71 0.30 -1.97
C PHE A 67 1.41 -0.16 -1.31
N THR A 68 0.52 0.80 -1.12
CA THR A 68 -0.79 0.64 -0.49
C THR A 68 -1.79 1.62 -1.07
N GLY A 69 -3.07 1.39 -0.87
CA GLY A 69 -4.10 2.28 -1.40
C GLY A 69 -5.49 1.98 -0.86
N ARG A 70 -6.48 2.32 -1.66
CA ARG A 70 -7.91 2.04 -1.38
C ARG A 70 -8.23 0.57 -1.47
N GLY A 71 -7.53 -0.16 -2.34
CA GLY A 71 -7.66 -1.57 -2.56
C GLY A 71 -6.69 -2.41 -1.74
N GLU A 72 -6.63 -3.68 -2.08
CA GLU A 72 -5.61 -4.62 -1.62
C GLU A 72 -4.65 -4.89 -2.80
N ASN A 73 -3.50 -4.25 -2.80
CA ASN A 73 -2.56 -4.29 -3.92
C ASN A 73 -2.12 -5.71 -4.28
N SER A 74 -2.12 -6.64 -3.33
CA SER A 74 -1.82 -8.05 -3.59
C SER A 74 -2.89 -8.76 -4.43
N LEU A 75 -4.04 -8.15 -4.69
CA LEU A 75 -5.06 -8.68 -5.62
C LEU A 75 -4.74 -8.39 -7.08
N HIS A 76 -3.78 -7.50 -7.36
CA HIS A 76 -3.41 -7.22 -8.75
C HIS A 76 -2.95 -8.50 -9.45
N PRO A 77 -3.44 -8.80 -10.68
CA PRO A 77 -3.06 -10.03 -11.40
C PRO A 77 -1.55 -10.11 -11.61
N ASP A 78 -0.91 -8.99 -11.94
CA ASP A 78 0.54 -8.91 -12.18
C ASP A 78 1.33 -8.50 -10.93
N PHE A 79 0.80 -8.73 -9.71
CA PHE A 79 1.43 -8.30 -8.45
C PHE A 79 2.92 -8.64 -8.39
N GLY A 80 3.29 -9.88 -8.75
CA GLY A 80 4.70 -10.31 -8.76
C GLY A 80 5.58 -9.53 -9.74
N LEU A 81 5.05 -9.16 -10.92
CA LEU A 81 5.76 -8.31 -11.87
C LEU A 81 5.94 -6.90 -11.33
N LEU A 82 4.89 -6.33 -10.75
CA LEU A 82 4.94 -4.98 -10.17
C LEU A 82 5.94 -4.92 -9.01
N VAL A 83 5.99 -5.93 -8.14
CA VAL A 83 6.98 -6.03 -7.06
C VAL A 83 8.40 -6.08 -7.63
N LYS A 84 8.67 -6.89 -8.65
CA LYS A 84 9.98 -6.94 -9.30
C LYS A 84 10.41 -5.61 -9.92
N LEU A 85 9.47 -4.89 -10.55
CA LEU A 85 9.73 -3.57 -11.11
C LEU A 85 10.04 -2.55 -10.00
N LEU A 86 9.28 -2.59 -8.90
CA LEU A 86 9.47 -1.72 -7.74
C LEU A 86 10.83 -1.94 -7.07
N HIS A 87 11.36 -3.17 -7.08
CA HIS A 87 12.60 -3.56 -6.39
C HIS A 87 13.78 -3.72 -7.36
N HIS A 88 13.79 -2.97 -8.47
CA HIS A 88 14.96 -3.01 -9.36
C HIS A 88 16.25 -2.59 -8.62
N PRO A 89 17.42 -3.18 -8.96
CA PRO A 89 18.66 -3.02 -8.16
C PRO A 89 19.17 -1.59 -8.06
N ALA A 90 18.87 -0.73 -9.02
CA ALA A 90 19.34 0.65 -9.04
C ALA A 90 18.45 1.62 -8.24
N ARG A 91 17.37 1.16 -7.58
CA ARG A 91 16.51 2.01 -6.77
C ARG A 91 17.26 2.67 -5.62
N LYS A 92 16.91 3.93 -5.33
CA LYS A 92 17.46 4.69 -4.21
C LYS A 92 16.44 4.90 -3.08
N TYR A 93 15.15 4.67 -3.36
CA TYR A 93 14.05 4.79 -2.42
C TYR A 93 13.88 3.53 -1.55
N LYS A 94 13.22 3.71 -0.43
CA LYS A 94 12.72 2.63 0.42
C LYS A 94 11.30 2.26 0.03
N THR A 95 10.90 1.04 0.35
CA THR A 95 9.57 0.52 0.02
C THR A 95 8.83 0.04 1.25
N ARG A 96 7.54 0.32 1.31
CA ARG A 96 6.64 -0.20 2.33
C ARG A 96 5.41 -0.81 1.68
N ILE A 97 4.93 -1.91 2.24
CA ILE A 97 3.62 -2.47 1.89
C ILE A 97 2.73 -2.55 3.13
N ILE A 98 1.46 -2.17 2.98
CA ILE A 98 0.41 -2.42 3.96
C ILE A 98 -0.63 -3.31 3.29
N SER A 99 -0.85 -4.50 3.85
CA SER A 99 -1.70 -5.52 3.24
C SER A 99 -2.57 -6.21 4.30
N ASN A 100 -3.72 -6.71 3.87
CA ASN A 100 -4.56 -7.58 4.69
C ASN A 100 -4.10 -9.06 4.66
N GLY A 101 -3.00 -9.36 4.00
CA GLY A 101 -2.41 -10.70 3.93
C GLY A 101 -3.18 -11.67 3.03
N TYR A 102 -3.95 -11.19 2.05
CA TYR A 102 -4.60 -12.08 1.10
C TYR A 102 -3.58 -12.89 0.31
N ARG A 103 -3.76 -14.22 0.30
CA ARG A 103 -2.82 -15.18 -0.34
C ARG A 103 -1.37 -15.05 0.15
N LEU A 104 -1.17 -14.70 1.42
CA LEU A 104 0.16 -14.52 1.99
C LEU A 104 1.05 -15.74 1.79
N GLU A 105 0.54 -16.96 2.03
CA GLU A 105 1.30 -18.21 1.88
C GLU A 105 1.88 -18.37 0.47
N GLN A 106 1.05 -18.12 -0.57
CA GLN A 106 1.47 -18.27 -1.97
C GLN A 106 2.37 -17.12 -2.44
N ARG A 107 2.30 -15.97 -1.77
CA ARG A 107 2.94 -14.72 -2.19
C ARG A 107 4.01 -14.21 -1.23
N LYS A 108 4.35 -14.98 -0.20
CA LYS A 108 5.33 -14.64 0.84
C LYS A 108 6.60 -14.02 0.26
N HIS A 109 7.19 -14.66 -0.72
CA HIS A 109 8.45 -14.22 -1.34
C HIS A 109 8.37 -12.83 -2.00
N TYR A 110 7.19 -12.38 -2.42
CA TYR A 110 7.01 -11.01 -2.91
C TYR A 110 6.89 -10.00 -1.76
N PHE A 111 6.28 -10.39 -0.64
CA PHE A 111 6.21 -9.52 0.54
C PHE A 111 7.59 -9.31 1.16
N GLU A 112 8.43 -10.34 1.15
CA GLU A 112 9.80 -10.29 1.70
C GLU A 112 10.73 -9.32 0.97
N GLU A 113 10.39 -8.88 -0.24
CA GLU A 113 11.15 -7.87 -0.98
C GLU A 113 11.03 -6.45 -0.39
N PHE A 114 9.98 -6.16 0.38
CA PHE A 114 9.75 -4.81 0.91
C PHE A 114 10.63 -4.51 2.11
N ASP A 115 11.16 -3.27 2.18
CA ASP A 115 11.96 -2.80 3.32
C ASP A 115 11.13 -2.70 4.61
N VAL A 116 9.82 -2.40 4.49
CA VAL A 116 8.87 -2.33 5.61
C VAL A 116 7.59 -3.06 5.24
N ILE A 117 7.18 -4.00 6.10
CA ILE A 117 5.97 -4.80 5.87
C ILE A 117 5.01 -4.61 7.05
N ILE A 118 3.79 -4.20 6.76
CA ILE A 118 2.71 -4.08 7.73
C ILE A 118 1.56 -4.99 7.32
N MET A 119 1.28 -6.00 8.14
CA MET A 119 0.19 -6.94 7.96
C MET A 119 -0.98 -6.56 8.87
N ASN A 120 -2.08 -6.15 8.28
CA ASN A 120 -3.32 -5.85 8.97
C ASN A 120 -4.26 -7.06 8.92
N SER A 121 -4.55 -7.65 10.07
CA SER A 121 -5.52 -8.73 10.22
C SER A 121 -6.87 -8.18 10.64
N TYR A 122 -7.90 -8.46 9.86
CA TYR A 122 -9.25 -7.96 10.06
C TYR A 122 -10.24 -9.07 10.46
N ASP A 123 -9.80 -10.31 10.50
CA ASP A 123 -10.65 -11.48 10.73
C ASP A 123 -10.70 -11.82 12.22
N SER A 124 -9.54 -12.19 12.80
CA SER A 124 -9.37 -12.51 14.21
C SER A 124 -7.90 -12.41 14.62
N GLU A 125 -7.66 -12.45 15.95
CA GLU A 125 -6.30 -12.50 16.50
C GLU A 125 -5.59 -13.80 16.12
N GLU A 126 -6.30 -14.94 16.07
CA GLU A 126 -5.75 -16.22 15.64
C GLU A 126 -5.22 -16.13 14.21
N LYS A 127 -5.95 -15.48 13.32
CA LYS A 127 -5.49 -15.23 11.93
C LYS A 127 -4.29 -14.29 11.88
N MET A 128 -4.19 -13.34 12.79
CA MET A 128 -2.99 -12.52 12.92
C MET A 128 -1.78 -13.37 13.34
N GLU A 129 -1.95 -14.26 14.32
CA GLU A 129 -0.88 -15.14 14.78
C GLU A 129 -0.44 -16.15 13.70
N GLU A 130 -1.38 -16.68 12.91
CA GLU A 130 -1.06 -17.52 11.76
C GLU A 130 -0.17 -16.75 10.77
N ARG A 131 -0.53 -15.51 10.41
CA ARG A 131 0.25 -14.65 9.50
C ARG A 131 1.62 -14.29 10.09
N ARG A 132 1.72 -14.09 11.41
CA ARG A 132 2.99 -13.85 12.10
C ARG A 132 3.95 -15.03 11.98
N LYS A 133 3.45 -16.26 12.02
CA LYS A 133 4.28 -17.46 11.80
C LYS A 133 4.80 -17.53 10.36
N ILE A 134 4.00 -17.08 9.39
CA ILE A 134 4.39 -17.10 7.97
C ILE A 134 5.42 -15.99 7.68
N LEU A 135 5.23 -14.79 8.21
CA LEU A 135 6.04 -13.60 7.92
C LEU A 135 6.44 -12.88 9.22
N PRO A 136 7.33 -13.47 10.04
CA PRO A 136 7.66 -12.99 11.37
C PRO A 136 8.34 -11.61 11.40
N GLN A 137 9.00 -11.21 10.31
CA GLN A 137 9.66 -9.91 10.18
C GLN A 137 8.69 -8.74 9.94
N ALA A 138 7.43 -9.02 9.63
CA ALA A 138 6.42 -7.99 9.43
C ALA A 138 5.89 -7.43 10.75
N THR A 139 5.46 -6.17 10.75
CA THR A 139 4.63 -5.62 11.83
C THR A 139 3.20 -6.12 11.65
N HIS A 140 2.71 -6.90 12.60
CA HIS A 140 1.36 -7.44 12.58
C HIS A 140 0.44 -6.60 13.46
N ARG A 141 -0.74 -6.24 12.92
CA ARG A 141 -1.78 -5.47 13.61
C ARG A 141 -3.11 -6.18 13.46
N TYR A 142 -3.86 -6.24 14.56
CA TYR A 142 -5.24 -6.68 14.53
C TYR A 142 -6.19 -5.49 14.50
N TRP A 143 -7.19 -5.57 13.63
CA TRP A 143 -8.24 -4.57 13.48
C TRP A 143 -9.58 -5.27 13.41
N ASN A 144 -10.43 -5.06 14.39
CA ASN A 144 -11.79 -5.60 14.33
C ASN A 144 -12.55 -4.94 13.18
N GLN A 145 -12.81 -5.71 12.12
CA GLN A 145 -13.52 -5.19 10.92
C GLN A 145 -14.95 -4.74 11.18
N ASN A 146 -15.56 -5.21 12.27
CA ASN A 146 -16.94 -4.90 12.68
C ASN A 146 -17.01 -3.77 13.73
N MET A 147 -15.86 -3.18 14.08
CA MET A 147 -15.81 -2.08 15.03
C MET A 147 -16.70 -0.92 14.54
N LYS A 148 -17.54 -0.41 15.41
CA LYS A 148 -18.40 0.73 15.09
C LYS A 148 -17.64 2.04 15.24
N PRO A 149 -18.06 3.12 14.53
CA PRO A 149 -17.38 4.42 14.60
C PRO A 149 -17.17 4.96 16.02
N GLU A 150 -18.14 4.76 16.90
CA GLU A 150 -18.08 5.16 18.30
C GLU A 150 -17.07 4.37 19.14
N GLU A 151 -16.62 3.21 18.65
CA GLU A 151 -15.63 2.33 19.31
C GLU A 151 -14.22 2.60 18.82
N TRP A 152 -14.02 3.50 17.82
CA TRP A 152 -12.71 3.73 17.22
C TRP A 152 -11.71 4.39 18.14
N GLY A 153 -12.14 4.99 19.25
CA GLY A 153 -11.29 5.55 20.29
C GLY A 153 -10.14 6.41 19.74
N GLU A 154 -9.18 6.74 20.58
CA GLU A 154 -7.92 7.36 20.17
C GLU A 154 -6.96 6.32 19.53
N THR A 155 -7.38 5.67 18.45
CA THR A 155 -6.44 4.83 17.70
C THR A 155 -5.42 5.71 16.98
N PRO A 156 -4.12 5.33 16.96
CA PRO A 156 -3.05 6.13 16.33
C PRO A 156 -3.23 6.36 14.82
N ILE A 157 -4.17 5.67 14.20
CA ILE A 157 -4.61 5.95 12.84
C ILE A 157 -5.94 6.68 12.95
N GLN A 158 -5.87 7.98 12.99
CA GLN A 158 -7.03 8.81 12.75
C GLN A 158 -7.53 8.51 11.34
N VAL A 159 -8.59 7.71 11.25
CA VAL A 159 -9.26 7.40 9.98
C VAL A 159 -9.82 8.69 9.34
N SER A 160 -10.08 9.72 10.14
CA SER A 160 -10.41 11.08 9.72
C SER A 160 -9.42 11.66 8.70
N ASN A 161 -8.11 11.36 8.80
CA ASN A 161 -7.13 11.89 7.86
C ASN A 161 -7.18 11.24 6.47
N ARG A 162 -7.77 10.06 6.31
CA ARG A 162 -7.96 9.48 4.97
C ARG A 162 -9.13 10.10 4.22
N SER A 163 -10.24 10.38 4.88
CA SER A 163 -11.38 11.07 4.26
C SER A 163 -11.06 12.52 3.93
N ASP A 164 -10.30 13.22 4.77
CA ASP A 164 -9.89 14.60 4.53
C ASP A 164 -8.92 14.76 3.38
N ILE A 165 -8.03 13.79 3.17
CA ILE A 165 -7.12 13.79 2.02
C ILE A 165 -7.92 13.62 0.71
N PHE A 166 -8.92 12.76 0.68
CA PHE A 166 -9.75 12.55 -0.51
C PHE A 166 -10.67 13.73 -0.81
N ASN A 167 -11.19 14.43 0.20
CA ASN A 167 -12.02 15.62 0.03
C ASN A 167 -11.22 16.87 -0.41
N ARG A 168 -9.88 16.86 -0.34
CA ARG A 168 -9.01 17.95 -0.82
C ARG A 168 -8.52 17.77 -2.26
N ILE A 169 -8.75 16.60 -2.87
CA ILE A 169 -8.30 16.26 -4.23
C ILE A 169 -9.50 16.17 -5.22
N ALA A 170 -10.72 16.26 -4.72
CA ALA A 170 -11.94 16.42 -5.52
C ALA A 170 -12.30 17.93 -5.67
#